data_9d091276a7a8276f6ddacfe029be214b
#
_entry.id   9d091276a7a8276f6ddacfe029be214b
#
_cell.length_a   1.000
_cell.length_b   1.000
_cell.length_c   1.000
_cell.angle_alpha   90.00
_cell.angle_beta   90.00
_cell.angle_gamma   90.00
#
_symmetry.space_group_name_H-M   'P 1'
#
loop_
_entity.id
_entity.type
_entity.pdbx_description
1 polymer ?
#
loop_
_entity_poly.entity_id
_entity_poly.type
_entity_poly.pdbx_seq_one_letter_code
_entity_poly.pdbx_strand_id
1 'polypeptide(L)'
;MTRSHDLFESAQKVIPGGVNSPVRAFNGVGGDPVYFKKGQGAYLYDEDDNRYIDYVASWGPMIMGHAHPQVVEAVQQAAANGLGFGAPTEIETEMAELVCKLVPS
;
A
#
# COMPACT_ATOMS: atom_id res chain seq x y z
N MET A 1 14.52 6.63 21.33
CA MET A 1 14.49 6.30 19.88
C MET A 1 13.06 6.00 19.48
N THR A 2 12.68 6.22 18.20
CA THR A 2 11.34 5.93 17.72
C THR A 2 11.20 4.46 17.35
N ARG A 3 9.98 3.95 17.33
CA ARG A 3 9.70 2.58 16.86
C ARG A 3 10.14 2.38 15.39
N SER A 4 10.02 3.41 14.56
CA SER A 4 10.53 3.38 13.18
C SER A 4 12.03 3.14 13.10
N HIS A 5 12.81 3.77 13.98
CA HIS A 5 14.26 3.54 14.05
C HIS A 5 14.60 2.06 14.36
N ASP A 6 13.99 1.49 15.39
CA ASP A 6 14.23 0.09 15.79
C ASP A 6 13.85 -0.89 14.67
N LEU A 7 12.75 -0.61 13.97
CA LEU A 7 12.29 -1.41 12.83
C LEU A 7 13.25 -1.32 11.65
N PHE A 8 13.79 -0.14 11.37
CA PHE A 8 14.75 0.04 10.29
C PHE A 8 16.06 -0.66 10.58
N GLU A 9 16.60 -0.54 11.79
CA GLU A 9 17.79 -1.31 12.21
C GLU A 9 17.58 -2.83 12.06
N SER A 10 16.40 -3.31 12.41
CA SER A 10 16.07 -4.73 12.25
C SER A 10 15.97 -5.13 10.78
N ALA A 11 15.35 -4.29 9.95
CA ALA A 11 15.22 -4.53 8.52
C ALA A 11 16.59 -4.57 7.81
N GLN A 12 17.51 -3.71 8.18
CA GLN A 12 18.87 -3.69 7.60
C GLN A 12 19.66 -5.00 7.80
N LYS A 13 19.30 -5.79 8.80
CA LYS A 13 19.96 -7.09 9.07
C LYS A 13 19.52 -8.19 8.09
N VAL A 14 18.36 -8.05 7.46
CA VAL A 14 17.72 -9.11 6.68
C VAL A 14 17.26 -8.67 5.28
N ILE A 15 17.20 -7.38 5.02
CA ILE A 15 16.82 -6.80 3.73
C ILE A 15 17.95 -5.90 3.24
N PRO A 16 18.50 -6.09 2.02
CA PRO A 16 19.52 -5.21 1.46
C PRO A 16 19.07 -3.74 1.48
N GLY A 17 19.83 -2.87 2.19
CA GLY A 17 19.46 -1.46 2.37
C GLY A 17 18.30 -1.21 3.34
N GLY A 18 17.73 -2.25 3.97
CA GLY A 18 16.63 -2.16 4.94
C GLY A 18 15.25 -1.87 4.34
N VAL A 19 15.13 -1.85 3.01
CA VAL A 19 13.88 -1.48 2.30
C VAL A 19 13.71 -2.31 1.03
N ASN A 20 12.47 -2.48 0.59
CA ASN A 20 12.13 -3.16 -0.66
C ASN A 20 12.16 -2.23 -1.89
N SER A 21 12.36 -0.94 -1.68
CA SER A 21 12.56 0.04 -2.75
C SER A 21 13.54 1.12 -2.28
N PRO A 22 14.61 1.43 -3.03
CA PRO A 22 15.69 2.29 -2.56
C PRO A 22 15.26 3.69 -2.10
N VAL A 23 14.25 4.27 -2.73
CA VAL A 23 13.73 5.59 -2.36
C VAL A 23 13.19 5.64 -0.93
N ARG A 24 12.76 4.50 -0.39
CA ARG A 24 12.19 4.41 0.96
C ARG A 24 13.23 4.44 2.08
N ALA A 25 14.53 4.30 1.75
CA ALA A 25 15.61 4.30 2.73
C ALA A 25 16.01 5.70 3.23
N PHE A 26 15.42 6.75 2.70
CA PHE A 26 15.71 8.15 3.05
C PHE A 26 17.15 8.62 2.78
N ASN A 27 17.93 7.87 2.01
CA ASN A 27 19.33 8.20 1.73
C ASN A 27 19.52 9.59 1.10
N GLY A 28 18.52 10.06 0.30
CA GLY A 28 18.56 11.36 -0.35
C GLY A 28 18.14 12.54 0.54
N VAL A 29 17.48 12.27 1.66
CA VAL A 29 16.91 13.32 2.54
C VAL A 29 17.45 13.25 3.97
N GLY A 30 18.10 12.15 4.33
CA GLY A 30 18.63 11.92 5.68
C GLY A 30 17.56 11.50 6.69
N GLY A 31 18.02 11.03 7.85
CA GLY A 31 17.15 10.49 8.88
C GLY A 31 16.73 9.04 8.60
N ASP A 32 15.89 8.51 9.47
CA ASP A 32 15.35 7.16 9.35
C ASP A 32 13.99 7.18 8.64
N PRO A 33 13.68 6.15 7.83
CA PRO A 33 12.38 6.04 7.22
C PRO A 33 11.27 5.85 8.25
N VAL A 34 10.12 6.47 8.00
CA VAL A 34 8.92 6.33 8.83
C VAL A 34 8.22 5.02 8.48
N TYR A 35 7.93 4.21 9.49
CA TYR A 35 7.18 2.96 9.34
C TYR A 35 5.70 3.18 9.64
N PHE A 36 4.85 2.92 8.66
CA PHE A 36 3.41 3.07 8.80
C PHE A 36 2.74 1.73 9.12
N LYS A 37 1.80 1.75 10.06
CA LYS A 37 1.00 0.59 10.47
C LYS A 37 -0.44 0.64 9.99
N LYS A 38 -0.94 1.83 9.62
CA LYS A 38 -2.34 2.02 9.24
C LYS A 38 -2.50 3.18 8.27
N GLY A 39 -3.41 3.04 7.32
CA GLY A 39 -3.94 4.11 6.49
C GLY A 39 -5.47 4.17 6.62
N GLN A 40 -6.04 5.37 6.64
CA GLN A 40 -7.49 5.58 6.65
C GLN A 40 -7.85 6.91 5.98
N GLY A 41 -8.62 6.86 4.91
CA GLY A 41 -8.96 8.05 4.13
C GLY A 41 -7.69 8.74 3.63
N ALA A 42 -7.53 10.03 3.92
CA ALA A 42 -6.37 10.83 3.53
C ALA A 42 -5.18 10.72 4.50
N TYR A 43 -5.23 9.86 5.49
CA TYR A 43 -4.26 9.82 6.58
C TYR A 43 -3.48 8.51 6.64
N LEU A 44 -2.19 8.64 7.01
CA LEU A 44 -1.32 7.55 7.42
C LEU A 44 -1.00 7.68 8.91
N TYR A 45 -0.81 6.56 9.57
CA TYR A 45 -0.43 6.48 10.98
C TYR A 45 0.83 5.64 11.11
N ASP A 46 1.86 6.20 11.75
CA ASP A 46 3.10 5.49 11.97
C ASP A 46 3.05 4.54 13.19
N GLU A 47 4.13 3.84 13.42
CA GLU A 47 4.26 2.89 14.54
C GLU A 47 4.29 3.57 15.91
N ASP A 48 4.50 4.88 15.95
CA ASP A 48 4.48 5.71 17.17
C ASP A 48 3.16 6.49 17.32
N ASP A 49 2.11 6.14 16.55
CA ASP A 49 0.78 6.75 16.56
C ASP A 49 0.70 8.21 16.07
N ASN A 50 1.74 8.70 15.41
CA ASN A 50 1.67 9.99 14.76
C ASN A 50 0.83 9.90 13.48
N ARG A 51 0.03 10.94 13.22
CA ARG A 51 -0.83 11.04 12.04
C ARG A 51 -0.24 11.98 11.01
N TYR A 52 -0.23 11.57 9.76
CA TYR A 52 0.24 12.34 8.61
C TYR A 52 -0.85 12.44 7.54
N ILE A 53 -0.92 13.58 6.86
CA ILE A 53 -1.69 13.70 5.62
C ILE A 53 -0.88 13.04 4.50
N ASP A 54 -1.48 12.09 3.79
CA ASP A 54 -0.81 11.39 2.70
C ASP A 54 -0.94 12.14 1.38
N TYR A 55 0.13 12.77 0.95
CA TYR A 55 0.23 13.40 -0.37
C TYR A 55 0.83 12.49 -1.44
N VAL A 56 1.22 11.29 -1.09
CA VAL A 56 1.84 10.32 -2.03
C VAL A 56 0.82 9.38 -2.62
N ALA A 57 -0.23 9.02 -1.87
CA ALA A 57 -1.33 8.15 -2.30
C ALA A 57 -0.84 6.83 -2.93
N SER A 58 0.17 6.20 -2.29
CA SER A 58 0.83 4.96 -2.76
C SER A 58 1.34 5.05 -4.20
N TRP A 59 1.79 6.23 -4.61
CA TRP A 59 2.27 6.55 -5.96
C TRP A 59 1.17 6.52 -7.04
N GLY A 60 -0.07 6.86 -6.65
CA GLY A 60 -1.20 7.09 -7.54
C GLY A 60 -2.43 6.21 -7.36
N PRO A 61 -2.36 4.93 -6.90
CA PRO A 61 -3.52 4.06 -6.88
C PRO A 61 -4.57 4.39 -5.80
N MET A 62 -4.24 5.18 -4.77
CA MET A 62 -5.14 5.48 -3.65
C MET A 62 -6.12 6.63 -3.95
N ILE A 63 -6.78 6.61 -5.11
CA ILE A 63 -7.74 7.64 -5.54
C ILE A 63 -8.90 7.78 -4.56
N MET A 64 -9.38 6.67 -3.99
CA MET A 64 -10.46 6.63 -3.00
C MET A 64 -9.97 6.82 -1.56
N GLY A 65 -8.69 7.08 -1.36
CA GLY A 65 -8.05 7.09 -0.05
C GLY A 65 -7.74 5.69 0.47
N HIS A 66 -7.13 5.64 1.65
CA HIS A 66 -6.77 4.39 2.30
C HIS A 66 -7.98 3.71 2.93
N ALA A 67 -8.03 2.39 2.81
CA ALA A 67 -9.03 1.52 3.45
C ALA A 67 -10.47 1.99 3.22
N HIS A 68 -10.80 2.38 1.99
CA HIS A 68 -12.19 2.75 1.65
C HIS A 68 -13.13 1.60 2.00
N PRO A 69 -14.21 1.83 2.78
CA PRO A 69 -15.04 0.76 3.33
C PRO A 69 -15.60 -0.20 2.29
N GLN A 70 -16.11 0.32 1.17
CA GLN A 70 -16.65 -0.50 0.09
C GLN A 70 -15.57 -1.35 -0.60
N VAL A 71 -14.35 -0.81 -0.75
CA VAL A 71 -13.23 -1.55 -1.34
C VAL A 71 -12.78 -2.65 -0.39
N VAL A 72 -12.65 -2.35 0.91
CA VAL A 72 -12.28 -3.35 1.93
C VAL A 72 -13.29 -4.48 1.97
N GLU A 73 -14.60 -4.18 1.97
CA GLU A 73 -15.66 -5.18 1.97
C GLU A 73 -15.58 -6.07 0.72
N ALA A 74 -15.44 -5.49 -0.47
CA ALA A 74 -15.32 -6.25 -1.71
C ALA A 74 -14.10 -7.17 -1.72
N VAL A 75 -12.95 -6.69 -1.22
CA VAL A 75 -11.72 -7.50 -1.10
C VAL A 75 -11.92 -8.64 -0.11
N GLN A 76 -12.54 -8.40 1.04
CA GLN A 76 -12.83 -9.45 2.04
C GLN A 76 -13.73 -10.55 1.48
N GLN A 77 -14.78 -10.16 0.75
CA GLN A 77 -15.70 -11.12 0.10
C GLN A 77 -14.99 -11.95 -0.97
N ALA A 78 -14.20 -11.31 -1.83
CA ALA A 78 -13.44 -11.99 -2.86
C ALA A 78 -12.37 -12.93 -2.27
N ALA A 79 -11.66 -12.49 -1.24
CA ALA A 79 -10.63 -13.27 -0.57
C ALA A 79 -11.17 -14.58 0.04
N ALA A 80 -12.41 -14.58 0.53
CA ALA A 80 -13.06 -15.77 1.07
C ALA A 80 -13.24 -16.90 0.04
N ASN A 81 -13.25 -16.56 -1.26
CA ASN A 81 -13.37 -17.53 -2.35
C ASN A 81 -12.01 -17.92 -2.97
N GLY A 82 -10.92 -17.34 -2.51
CA GLY A 82 -9.56 -17.56 -3.01
C GLY A 82 -8.97 -16.34 -3.69
N LEU A 83 -7.64 -16.23 -3.61
CA LEU A 83 -6.89 -15.06 -4.10
C LEU A 83 -6.25 -15.28 -5.48
N GLY A 84 -6.25 -16.51 -5.98
CA GLY A 84 -5.71 -16.84 -7.30
C GLY A 84 -5.92 -18.30 -7.62
N PHE A 85 -6.27 -18.60 -8.88
CA PHE A 85 -6.66 -19.94 -9.29
C PHE A 85 -5.71 -20.56 -10.33
N GLY A 86 -4.77 -19.78 -10.87
CA GLY A 86 -3.95 -20.24 -12.00
C GLY A 86 -4.77 -20.52 -13.27
N ALA A 87 -5.96 -19.93 -13.38
CA ALA A 87 -6.92 -20.10 -14.46
C ALA A 87 -7.72 -18.81 -14.67
N PRO A 88 -8.37 -18.61 -15.83
CA PRO A 88 -9.21 -17.44 -16.08
C PRO A 88 -10.39 -17.36 -15.12
N THR A 89 -10.82 -16.12 -14.86
CA THR A 89 -11.98 -15.82 -13.99
C THR A 89 -12.93 -14.85 -14.68
N GLU A 90 -14.20 -14.88 -14.30
CA GLU A 90 -15.22 -13.97 -14.83
C GLU A 90 -14.87 -12.50 -14.54
N ILE A 91 -14.37 -12.19 -13.36
CA ILE A 91 -14.02 -10.83 -12.94
C ILE A 91 -12.92 -10.20 -13.80
N GLU A 92 -12.03 -11.00 -14.38
CA GLU A 92 -11.02 -10.49 -15.33
C GLU A 92 -11.67 -9.92 -16.59
N THR A 93 -12.69 -10.62 -17.10
CA THR A 93 -13.45 -10.18 -18.28
C THR A 93 -14.25 -8.91 -17.96
N GLU A 94 -14.94 -8.87 -16.83
CA GLU A 94 -15.68 -7.69 -16.37
C GLU A 94 -14.77 -6.47 -16.23
N MET A 95 -13.58 -6.66 -15.64
CA MET A 95 -12.58 -5.60 -15.50
C MET A 95 -12.09 -5.10 -16.87
N ALA A 96 -11.81 -6.02 -17.80
CA ALA A 96 -11.35 -5.68 -19.14
C ALA A 96 -12.42 -4.88 -19.91
N GLU A 97 -13.68 -5.30 -19.86
CA GLU A 97 -14.81 -4.59 -20.47
C GLU A 97 -14.97 -3.18 -19.91
N LEU A 98 -14.86 -3.03 -18.58
CA LEU A 98 -14.93 -1.73 -17.92
C LEU A 98 -13.78 -0.81 -18.36
N VAL A 99 -12.56 -1.32 -18.42
CA VAL A 99 -11.39 -0.55 -18.89
C VAL A 99 -11.57 -0.11 -20.34
N CYS A 100 -12.00 -1.01 -21.25
CA CYS A 100 -12.24 -0.66 -22.65
C CYS A 100 -13.35 0.40 -22.81
N LYS A 101 -14.34 0.38 -21.95
CA LYS A 101 -15.44 1.38 -21.95
C LYS A 101 -14.97 2.75 -21.46
N LEU A 102 -14.12 2.79 -20.43
CA LEU A 102 -13.68 4.04 -19.80
C LEU A 102 -12.48 4.69 -20.50
N VAL A 103 -11.65 3.88 -21.15
CA VAL A 103 -10.43 4.33 -21.85
C VAL A 103 -10.52 3.89 -23.32
N PRO A 104 -11.33 4.58 -24.14
CA PRO A 104 -11.43 4.27 -25.57
C PRO A 104 -10.11 4.65 -26.27
N SER A 105 -9.56 3.72 -26.99
CA SER A 105 -8.34 3.89 -27.81
C SER A 105 -8.65 3.71 -29.29
#